data_48a5aac094a19c83ea83bf5bdd0ff4ea
#
_entry.id   48a5aac094a19c83ea83bf5bdd0ff4ea
#
_cell.length_a   1.000
_cell.length_b   1.000
_cell.length_c   1.000
_cell.angle_alpha   90.00
_cell.angle_beta   90.00
_cell.angle_gamma   90.00
#
_symmetry.space_group_name_H-M   'P 1'
#
loop_
_entity.id
_entity.type
_entity.pdbx_description
1 polymer ?
#
loop_
_entity_poly.entity_id
_entity_poly.type
_entity_poly.pdbx_seq_one_letter_code
_entity_poly.pdbx_strand_id
1 'polypeptide(L)'
;MERKVRVRFAPSPTGPLHIGGVRTALYNYLFARQNGGDMILRIEDTDSRRFVPGAEEYINESLAWLGIKIDEGVREGGAYGPYKQSERRDIYRKYTQMLLDNGKAYIAFDTPEELEAARAEVPNFQYDASTRGKMRNSLTMPAEEVKKLIDEGAQYVVRFKIEPNEDVTVSDLIRGDVTINSNILDDKVLYKSADDLPTYHLANIVDDHLMEVSHVIRGEEWLPSAPLHVLLYRAFGWEDTMPQFVHLPLLLKPVGNGKLSKRDGDKLGFPVFPLEWHDPKSGEISSGYREKGYLPEAVDNFLALLGWNPGDDSEVMDMDELIRKFSFAHCSKAGAKFDYKKGIWFNHEYLMQTPDEELAELFMPILEEKGIAGFSKEYIAKALGMVKGRANLIPDLWDQADFFFAAPETYAEKDVRKRWSAETPAIMEELIGVLEGIDDMTSANAEKITLDWIASKGYHLGNVMNAFRLAVVGACRGPHMFDITEIMPKEEVVARIRRAIDTIPAPEK
;
A
#
# COMPACT_ATOMS: atom_id res chain seq x y z
N MET A 1 26.77 -2.26 25.79
CA MET A 1 26.10 -3.14 24.80
C MET A 1 25.27 -2.23 23.92
N GLU A 2 25.37 -2.43 22.62
CA GLU A 2 24.54 -1.67 21.67
C GLU A 2 23.06 -2.05 21.90
N ARG A 3 22.17 -1.04 21.94
CA ARG A 3 20.74 -1.25 22.18
C ARG A 3 20.13 -2.03 20.99
N LYS A 4 19.36 -3.09 21.26
CA LYS A 4 18.66 -3.84 20.19
C LYS A 4 17.82 -2.88 19.37
N VAL A 5 17.83 -3.04 18.04
CA VAL A 5 16.97 -2.25 17.17
C VAL A 5 15.52 -2.68 17.40
N ARG A 6 14.67 -1.72 17.76
CA ARG A 6 13.23 -1.89 17.95
C ARG A 6 12.54 -0.70 17.31
N VAL A 7 11.65 -0.97 16.37
CA VAL A 7 10.89 0.04 15.65
C VAL A 7 9.40 -0.22 15.82
N ARG A 8 8.59 0.77 15.45
CA ARG A 8 7.15 0.62 15.51
C ARG A 8 6.46 1.26 14.31
N PHE A 9 5.45 0.57 13.80
CA PHE A 9 4.40 1.17 13.02
C PHE A 9 3.22 1.46 13.95
N ALA A 10 2.75 2.70 13.99
CA ALA A 10 1.80 3.16 15.00
C ALA A 10 0.61 3.89 14.36
N PRO A 11 -0.23 3.17 13.58
CA PRO A 11 -1.35 3.78 12.89
C PRO A 11 -2.54 4.04 13.83
N SER A 12 -3.30 5.11 13.54
CA SER A 12 -4.62 5.33 14.14
C SER A 12 -5.69 4.63 13.28
N PRO A 13 -6.63 3.88 13.88
CA PRO A 13 -7.67 3.13 13.16
C PRO A 13 -8.83 4.06 12.73
N THR A 14 -8.52 5.05 11.89
CA THR A 14 -9.45 6.12 11.46
C THR A 14 -9.95 5.96 10.03
N GLY A 15 -9.72 4.80 9.42
CA GLY A 15 -10.08 4.46 8.05
C GLY A 15 -9.04 3.54 7.40
N PRO A 16 -9.09 3.36 6.08
CA PRO A 16 -8.17 2.50 5.37
C PRO A 16 -6.74 3.04 5.40
N LEU A 17 -5.78 2.12 5.46
CA LEU A 17 -4.36 2.47 5.45
C LEU A 17 -3.94 2.99 4.08
N HIS A 18 -3.55 4.26 3.99
CA HIS A 18 -3.04 4.85 2.76
C HIS A 18 -1.62 4.32 2.44
N ILE A 19 -1.27 4.19 1.16
CA ILE A 19 0.07 3.70 0.74
C ILE A 19 1.24 4.50 1.31
N GLY A 20 1.04 5.77 1.67
CA GLY A 20 2.04 6.54 2.42
C GLY A 20 2.33 5.95 3.81
N GLY A 21 1.29 5.46 4.49
CA GLY A 21 1.42 4.71 5.74
C GLY A 21 2.06 3.33 5.51
N VAL A 22 1.66 2.64 4.44
CA VAL A 22 2.29 1.37 4.02
C VAL A 22 3.79 1.54 3.81
N ARG A 23 4.22 2.57 3.07
CA ARG A 23 5.65 2.84 2.89
C ARG A 23 6.37 3.08 4.21
N THR A 24 5.72 3.78 5.14
CA THR A 24 6.28 3.97 6.48
C THR A 24 6.45 2.65 7.21
N ALA A 25 5.45 1.75 7.16
CA ALA A 25 5.54 0.41 7.71
C ALA A 25 6.66 -0.41 7.05
N LEU A 26 6.75 -0.37 5.72
CA LEU A 26 7.79 -1.05 4.95
C LEU A 26 9.19 -0.59 5.37
N TYR A 27 9.45 0.72 5.49
CA TYR A 27 10.76 1.23 5.89
C TYR A 27 11.13 0.84 7.33
N ASN A 28 10.16 0.82 8.26
CA ASN A 28 10.35 0.25 9.58
C ASN A 28 10.75 -1.23 9.50
N TYR A 29 10.04 -2.00 8.69
CA TYR A 29 10.29 -3.42 8.49
C TYR A 29 11.68 -3.70 7.90
N LEU A 30 12.04 -3.02 6.81
CA LEU A 30 13.33 -3.18 6.16
C LEU A 30 14.49 -2.88 7.13
N PHE A 31 14.38 -1.78 7.86
CA PHE A 31 15.39 -1.40 8.84
C PHE A 31 15.49 -2.38 10.02
N ALA A 32 14.36 -2.82 10.56
CA ALA A 32 14.35 -3.82 11.63
C ALA A 32 14.98 -5.13 11.17
N ARG A 33 14.57 -5.67 10.04
CA ARG A 33 15.09 -6.94 9.52
C ARG A 33 16.58 -6.89 9.19
N GLN A 34 17.04 -5.80 8.59
CA GLN A 34 18.46 -5.60 8.30
C GLN A 34 19.34 -5.65 9.56
N ASN A 35 18.82 -5.15 10.67
CA ASN A 35 19.55 -5.06 11.94
C ASN A 35 19.20 -6.17 12.94
N GLY A 36 18.49 -7.23 12.53
CA GLY A 36 18.05 -8.30 13.42
C GLY A 36 17.15 -7.82 14.56
N GLY A 37 16.42 -6.73 14.32
CA GLY A 37 15.55 -6.06 15.29
C GLY A 37 14.10 -6.51 15.24
N ASP A 38 13.28 -5.94 16.12
CA ASP A 38 11.85 -6.21 16.24
C ASP A 38 11.01 -5.08 15.65
N MET A 39 9.88 -5.44 15.04
CA MET A 39 8.86 -4.52 14.57
C MET A 39 7.59 -4.66 15.40
N ILE A 40 7.16 -3.55 16.00
CA ILE A 40 5.96 -3.44 16.82
C ILE A 40 4.82 -2.83 15.98
N LEU A 41 3.63 -3.40 16.07
CA LEU A 41 2.39 -2.76 15.63
C LEU A 41 1.63 -2.23 16.84
N ARG A 42 1.60 -0.91 17.00
CA ARG A 42 0.86 -0.23 18.07
C ARG A 42 -0.35 0.50 17.50
N ILE A 43 -1.53 0.20 18.01
CA ILE A 43 -2.77 0.86 17.58
C ILE A 43 -2.99 2.12 18.43
N GLU A 44 -2.97 3.28 17.77
CA GLU A 44 -3.13 4.59 18.39
C GLU A 44 -4.59 5.07 18.29
N ASP A 45 -5.43 4.59 19.20
CA ASP A 45 -6.88 4.78 19.24
C ASP A 45 -7.37 5.71 20.39
N THR A 46 -6.53 6.64 20.81
CA THR A 46 -6.88 7.58 21.89
C THR A 46 -7.98 8.59 21.52
N ASP A 47 -8.25 8.80 20.24
CA ASP A 47 -9.34 9.63 19.74
C ASP A 47 -10.54 8.78 19.29
N SER A 48 -11.42 8.45 20.22
CA SER A 48 -12.60 7.61 19.96
C SER A 48 -13.58 8.20 18.93
N ARG A 49 -13.58 9.53 18.75
CA ARG A 49 -14.47 10.21 17.77
C ARG A 49 -14.07 9.90 16.32
N ARG A 50 -12.81 9.57 16.09
CA ARG A 50 -12.26 9.27 14.78
C ARG A 50 -12.17 7.77 14.49
N PHE A 51 -12.56 6.95 15.44
CA PHE A 51 -12.55 5.50 15.25
C PHE A 51 -13.49 5.08 14.11
N VAL A 52 -13.01 4.17 13.27
CA VAL A 52 -13.77 3.57 12.16
C VAL A 52 -13.77 2.05 12.32
N PRO A 53 -14.94 1.41 12.45
CA PRO A 53 -15.04 -0.04 12.54
C PRO A 53 -14.37 -0.73 11.32
N GLY A 54 -13.63 -1.81 11.57
CA GLY A 54 -12.92 -2.55 10.54
C GLY A 54 -11.55 -1.99 10.15
N ALA A 55 -11.20 -0.76 10.55
CA ALA A 55 -9.92 -0.15 10.18
C ALA A 55 -8.71 -0.89 10.77
N GLU A 56 -8.81 -1.38 12.00
CA GLU A 56 -7.74 -2.16 12.65
C GLU A 56 -7.52 -3.49 11.91
N GLU A 57 -8.60 -4.19 11.56
CA GLU A 57 -8.54 -5.42 10.78
C GLU A 57 -7.90 -5.17 9.41
N TYR A 58 -8.33 -4.11 8.74
CA TYR A 58 -7.80 -3.68 7.45
C TYR A 58 -6.28 -3.41 7.51
N ILE A 59 -5.78 -2.75 8.57
CA ILE A 59 -4.35 -2.53 8.77
C ILE A 59 -3.60 -3.86 8.82
N ASN A 60 -4.08 -4.79 9.65
CA ASN A 60 -3.44 -6.10 9.81
C ASN A 60 -3.44 -6.91 8.51
N GLU A 61 -4.57 -6.93 7.78
CA GLU A 61 -4.70 -7.64 6.51
C GLU A 61 -3.80 -7.02 5.44
N SER A 62 -3.70 -5.69 5.39
CA SER A 62 -2.83 -4.97 4.47
C SER A 62 -1.35 -5.33 4.67
N LEU A 63 -0.89 -5.33 5.93
CA LEU A 63 0.49 -5.70 6.26
C LEU A 63 0.77 -7.17 5.95
N ALA A 64 -0.19 -8.06 6.24
CA ALA A 64 -0.08 -9.49 5.94
C ALA A 64 0.00 -9.75 4.44
N TRP A 65 -0.83 -9.07 3.62
CA TRP A 65 -0.80 -9.19 2.17
C TRP A 65 0.56 -8.78 1.59
N LEU A 66 1.19 -7.75 2.14
CA LEU A 66 2.52 -7.25 1.75
C LEU A 66 3.68 -8.05 2.38
N GLY A 67 3.41 -9.12 3.12
CA GLY A 67 4.45 -9.90 3.77
C GLY A 67 5.22 -9.17 4.88
N ILE A 68 4.72 -8.03 5.35
CA ILE A 68 5.29 -7.26 6.46
C ILE A 68 4.93 -7.95 7.77
N LYS A 69 5.86 -8.71 8.32
CA LYS A 69 5.66 -9.48 9.56
C LYS A 69 5.87 -8.61 10.79
N ILE A 70 4.90 -8.65 11.68
CA ILE A 70 4.93 -8.00 12.98
C ILE A 70 5.45 -8.99 14.04
N ASP A 71 6.34 -8.52 14.93
CA ASP A 71 6.89 -9.33 16.01
C ASP A 71 6.10 -9.17 17.31
N GLU A 72 5.61 -7.94 17.59
CA GLU A 72 4.81 -7.63 18.77
C GLU A 72 3.64 -6.73 18.37
N GLY A 73 2.47 -7.01 18.89
CA GLY A 73 1.25 -6.25 18.57
C GLY A 73 0.03 -6.79 19.30
N VAL A 74 -1.14 -6.27 18.93
CA VAL A 74 -2.42 -6.69 19.56
C VAL A 74 -2.67 -8.19 19.30
N ARG A 75 -2.32 -8.70 18.13
CA ARG A 75 -2.53 -10.11 17.74
C ARG A 75 -1.38 -11.00 18.18
N GLU A 76 -0.16 -10.54 18.01
CA GLU A 76 1.07 -11.29 18.27
C GLU A 76 1.36 -11.39 19.77
N GLY A 77 0.86 -10.43 20.55
CA GLY A 77 1.25 -10.28 21.95
C GLY A 77 2.65 -9.70 22.07
N GLY A 78 3.31 -9.95 23.21
CA GLY A 78 4.67 -9.51 23.49
C GLY A 78 4.85 -9.06 24.94
N ALA A 79 6.08 -8.69 25.30
CA ALA A 79 6.45 -8.37 26.69
C ALA A 79 5.99 -6.99 27.15
N TYR A 80 5.65 -6.07 26.23
CA TYR A 80 5.42 -4.65 26.50
C TYR A 80 3.95 -4.23 26.33
N GLY A 81 3.04 -5.19 26.22
CA GLY A 81 1.60 -4.93 26.07
C GLY A 81 0.97 -4.17 27.24
N PRO A 82 -0.27 -3.72 27.08
CA PRO A 82 -1.10 -3.77 25.86
C PRO A 82 -0.53 -2.94 24.71
N TYR A 83 -0.82 -3.36 23.44
CA TYR A 83 -0.36 -2.65 22.23
C TYR A 83 -1.46 -1.74 21.62
N LYS A 84 -2.54 -1.55 22.33
CA LYS A 84 -3.65 -0.66 22.01
C LYS A 84 -3.70 0.46 23.05
N GLN A 85 -3.61 1.70 22.62
CA GLN A 85 -3.43 2.82 23.54
C GLN A 85 -4.62 3.04 24.47
N SER A 86 -5.85 2.81 24.01
CA SER A 86 -7.05 2.91 24.87
C SER A 86 -7.05 1.94 26.06
N GLU A 87 -6.23 0.89 26.02
CA GLU A 87 -6.09 -0.11 27.09
C GLU A 87 -4.99 0.24 28.11
N ARG A 88 -4.28 1.35 27.91
CA ARG A 88 -3.10 1.75 28.69
C ARG A 88 -3.36 2.94 29.64
N ARG A 89 -4.62 3.21 29.99
CA ARG A 89 -5.06 4.39 30.78
C ARG A 89 -4.29 4.58 32.07
N ASP A 90 -4.11 3.53 32.88
CA ASP A 90 -3.41 3.59 34.17
C ASP A 90 -1.93 3.96 33.98
N ILE A 91 -1.30 3.49 32.91
CA ILE A 91 0.06 3.87 32.56
C ILE A 91 0.13 5.38 32.28
N TYR A 92 -0.78 5.89 31.47
CA TYR A 92 -0.77 7.31 31.10
C TYR A 92 -1.11 8.22 32.30
N ARG A 93 -2.03 7.83 33.17
CA ARG A 93 -2.31 8.56 34.44
C ARG A 93 -1.05 8.68 35.29
N LYS A 94 -0.31 7.57 35.47
CA LYS A 94 0.94 7.55 36.23
C LYS A 94 1.95 8.55 35.68
N TYR A 95 2.19 8.55 34.38
CA TYR A 95 3.19 9.43 33.79
C TYR A 95 2.72 10.87 33.65
N THR A 96 1.42 11.11 33.48
CA THR A 96 0.83 12.45 33.60
C THR A 96 1.06 13.02 35.02
N GLN A 97 0.80 12.23 36.06
CA GLN A 97 1.02 12.65 37.45
C GLN A 97 2.49 12.93 37.71
N MET A 98 3.41 12.13 37.18
CA MET A 98 4.86 12.36 37.29
C MET A 98 5.27 13.74 36.75
N LEU A 99 4.72 14.16 35.60
CA LEU A 99 5.00 15.48 35.01
C LEU A 99 4.40 16.63 35.88
N LEU A 100 3.25 16.42 36.48
CA LEU A 100 2.65 17.38 37.43
C LEU A 100 3.51 17.50 38.69
N ASP A 101 3.93 16.40 39.30
CA ASP A 101 4.71 16.35 40.52
C ASP A 101 6.09 16.99 40.38
N ASN A 102 6.72 16.83 39.20
CA ASN A 102 8.02 17.45 38.95
C ASN A 102 7.92 18.88 38.38
N GLY A 103 6.72 19.44 38.28
CA GLY A 103 6.48 20.82 37.84
C GLY A 103 6.71 21.05 36.34
N LYS A 104 6.76 19.96 35.55
CA LYS A 104 6.93 20.03 34.09
C LYS A 104 5.59 20.08 33.34
N ALA A 105 4.48 19.92 34.04
CA ALA A 105 3.13 20.09 33.52
C ALA A 105 2.25 20.81 34.53
N TYR A 106 1.11 21.29 34.10
CA TYR A 106 0.14 21.96 34.91
C TYR A 106 -1.29 21.69 34.43
N ILE A 107 -2.26 21.84 35.34
CA ILE A 107 -3.68 21.63 35.07
C ILE A 107 -4.29 22.94 34.57
N ALA A 108 -5.08 22.87 33.51
CA ALA A 108 -5.78 23.99 32.90
C ALA A 108 -7.29 23.73 32.82
N PHE A 109 -8.09 24.71 33.22
CA PHE A 109 -9.56 24.65 33.30
C PHE A 109 -10.25 25.56 32.29
N ASP A 110 -9.48 26.20 31.39
CA ASP A 110 -10.05 27.09 30.38
C ASP A 110 -11.08 26.37 29.51
N THR A 111 -12.26 26.96 29.37
CA THR A 111 -13.30 26.43 28.47
C THR A 111 -13.00 26.76 27.02
N PRO A 112 -13.64 26.06 26.05
CA PRO A 112 -13.52 26.44 24.63
C PRO A 112 -13.85 27.91 24.38
N GLU A 113 -14.86 28.45 25.05
CA GLU A 113 -15.28 29.86 24.92
C GLU A 113 -14.22 30.83 25.47
N GLU A 114 -13.59 30.51 26.61
CA GLU A 114 -12.49 31.30 27.19
C GLU A 114 -11.27 31.29 26.25
N LEU A 115 -10.95 30.15 25.64
CA LEU A 115 -9.88 30.04 24.67
C LEU A 115 -10.18 30.82 23.38
N GLU A 116 -11.43 30.83 22.92
CA GLU A 116 -11.84 31.60 21.72
C GLU A 116 -11.79 33.08 21.99
N ALA A 117 -12.22 33.54 23.17
CA ALA A 117 -12.09 34.93 23.62
C ALA A 117 -10.61 35.37 23.64
N ALA A 118 -9.71 34.54 24.17
CA ALA A 118 -8.27 34.83 24.20
C ALA A 118 -7.68 34.93 22.78
N ARG A 119 -8.12 34.09 21.86
CA ARG A 119 -7.72 34.17 20.43
C ARG A 119 -8.23 35.44 19.73
N ALA A 120 -9.39 35.93 20.14
CA ALA A 120 -9.94 37.15 19.59
C ALA A 120 -9.19 38.40 20.09
N GLU A 121 -8.68 38.37 21.31
CA GLU A 121 -7.96 39.48 21.93
C GLU A 121 -6.49 39.55 21.52
N VAL A 122 -5.83 38.40 21.35
CA VAL A 122 -4.39 38.30 21.08
C VAL A 122 -4.15 37.79 19.66
N PRO A 123 -3.61 38.63 18.75
CA PRO A 123 -3.24 38.15 17.41
C PRO A 123 -2.27 36.96 17.48
N ASN A 124 -2.57 35.91 16.72
CA ASN A 124 -1.79 34.67 16.71
C ASN A 124 -1.64 34.01 18.09
N PHE A 125 -2.69 34.07 18.93
CA PHE A 125 -2.68 33.49 20.26
C PHE A 125 -2.17 32.04 20.25
N GLN A 126 -1.15 31.81 21.09
CA GLN A 126 -0.68 30.49 21.47
C GLN A 126 -0.79 30.37 23.00
N TYR A 127 -1.10 29.17 23.48
CA TYR A 127 -1.07 28.90 24.92
C TYR A 127 0.37 28.53 25.30
N ASP A 128 1.17 29.52 25.70
CA ASP A 128 2.62 29.41 25.89
C ASP A 128 3.10 30.17 27.14
N ALA A 129 4.43 30.29 27.29
CA ALA A 129 5.03 31.01 28.41
C ALA A 129 4.58 32.47 28.56
N SER A 130 4.21 33.14 27.45
CA SER A 130 3.79 34.55 27.45
C SER A 130 2.31 34.73 27.79
N THR A 131 1.49 33.75 27.56
CA THR A 131 0.02 33.83 27.69
C THR A 131 -0.53 33.05 28.87
N ARG A 132 0.07 31.91 29.26
CA ARG A 132 -0.40 31.02 30.32
C ARG A 132 -0.63 31.72 31.67
N GLY A 133 0.13 32.79 31.97
CA GLY A 133 -0.04 33.60 33.17
C GLY A 133 -1.32 34.43 33.25
N LYS A 134 -2.08 34.51 32.15
CA LYS A 134 -3.39 35.21 32.06
C LYS A 134 -4.55 34.22 31.92
N MET A 135 -4.25 32.94 31.85
CA MET A 135 -5.24 31.90 31.63
C MET A 135 -5.62 31.18 32.92
N ARG A 136 -6.75 30.44 32.91
CA ARG A 136 -7.32 29.78 34.05
C ARG A 136 -6.68 28.40 34.28
N ASN A 137 -5.60 28.38 35.04
CA ASN A 137 -4.82 27.15 35.26
C ASN A 137 -4.18 27.10 36.66
N SER A 138 -3.60 25.95 37.02
CA SER A 138 -3.01 25.73 38.35
C SER A 138 -1.77 26.57 38.65
N LEU A 139 -1.22 27.30 37.68
CA LEU A 139 -0.11 28.26 37.92
C LEU A 139 -0.64 29.65 38.33
N THR A 140 -1.90 29.96 37.99
CA THR A 140 -2.53 31.27 38.25
C THR A 140 -3.60 31.22 39.33
N MET A 141 -4.10 30.05 39.69
CA MET A 141 -5.17 29.84 40.65
C MET A 141 -4.62 29.37 42.00
N PRO A 142 -5.29 29.69 43.13
CA PRO A 142 -4.96 29.13 44.43
C PRO A 142 -5.06 27.60 44.45
N ALA A 143 -4.12 26.92 45.09
CA ALA A 143 -4.08 25.45 45.12
C ALA A 143 -5.36 24.82 45.71
N GLU A 144 -5.98 25.46 46.70
CA GLU A 144 -7.25 25.00 47.32
C GLU A 144 -8.42 25.07 46.30
N GLU A 145 -8.46 26.10 45.47
CA GLU A 145 -9.46 26.22 44.40
C GLU A 145 -9.28 25.17 43.34
N VAL A 146 -8.04 24.93 42.90
CA VAL A 146 -7.71 23.85 41.96
C VAL A 146 -8.17 22.52 42.51
N LYS A 147 -7.82 22.22 43.75
CA LYS A 147 -8.23 20.98 44.42
C LYS A 147 -9.75 20.86 44.50
N LYS A 148 -10.44 21.92 44.90
CA LYS A 148 -11.90 21.95 44.99
C LYS A 148 -12.55 21.63 43.62
N LEU A 149 -12.07 22.24 42.54
CA LEU A 149 -12.60 21.99 41.21
C LEU A 149 -12.41 20.53 40.78
N ILE A 150 -11.25 19.93 41.07
CA ILE A 150 -10.99 18.52 40.81
C ILE A 150 -11.91 17.61 41.62
N ASP A 151 -12.06 17.88 42.93
CA ASP A 151 -12.89 17.09 43.82
C ASP A 151 -14.40 17.19 43.45
N GLU A 152 -14.81 18.31 42.87
CA GLU A 152 -16.17 18.53 42.33
C GLU A 152 -16.38 17.94 40.94
N GLY A 153 -15.35 17.33 40.32
CA GLY A 153 -15.44 16.66 39.03
C GLY A 153 -15.38 17.61 37.83
N ALA A 154 -14.82 18.81 37.99
CA ALA A 154 -14.60 19.72 36.88
C ALA A 154 -13.67 19.09 35.81
N GLN A 155 -14.03 19.23 34.56
CA GLN A 155 -13.18 18.79 33.47
C GLN A 155 -11.95 19.71 33.34
N TYR A 156 -10.81 19.09 33.09
CA TYR A 156 -9.55 19.79 32.90
C TYR A 156 -8.68 19.10 31.83
N VAL A 157 -7.67 19.83 31.40
CA VAL A 157 -6.58 19.25 30.62
C VAL A 157 -5.27 19.44 31.36
N VAL A 158 -4.30 18.55 31.07
CA VAL A 158 -2.92 18.74 31.54
C VAL A 158 -2.10 19.25 30.36
N ARG A 159 -1.42 20.37 30.56
CA ARG A 159 -0.55 21.00 29.55
C ARG A 159 0.91 20.84 29.93
N PHE A 160 1.74 20.63 28.94
CA PHE A 160 3.18 20.64 29.10
C PHE A 160 3.66 22.06 29.35
N LYS A 161 4.47 22.26 30.40
CA LYS A 161 5.06 23.55 30.73
C LYS A 161 6.37 23.75 30.02
N ILE A 162 6.34 24.44 28.89
CA ILE A 162 7.54 24.71 28.11
C ILE A 162 8.24 25.96 28.65
N GLU A 163 9.53 25.84 28.98
CA GLU A 163 10.34 26.97 29.38
C GLU A 163 10.77 27.78 28.14
N PRO A 164 10.72 29.12 28.19
CA PRO A 164 11.10 29.97 27.05
C PRO A 164 12.61 30.04 26.87
N ASN A 165 13.04 30.47 25.68
CA ASN A 165 14.44 30.78 25.33
C ASN A 165 15.41 29.57 25.38
N GLU A 166 14.91 28.37 25.23
CA GLU A 166 15.71 27.16 25.14
C GLU A 166 15.87 26.72 23.68
N ASP A 167 17.13 26.46 23.27
CA ASP A 167 17.39 25.87 21.96
C ASP A 167 17.26 24.34 22.04
N VAL A 168 16.39 23.80 21.21
CA VAL A 168 16.07 22.38 21.17
C VAL A 168 16.54 21.79 19.84
N THR A 169 17.51 20.88 19.92
CA THR A 169 18.03 20.19 18.74
C THR A 169 17.42 18.79 18.64
N VAL A 170 16.89 18.50 17.46
CA VAL A 170 16.44 17.16 17.05
C VAL A 170 17.48 16.61 16.09
N SER A 171 18.14 15.53 16.46
CA SER A 171 19.04 14.80 15.56
C SER A 171 18.23 13.79 14.75
N ASP A 172 18.21 13.96 13.42
CA ASP A 172 17.45 13.14 12.49
C ASP A 172 18.38 12.45 11.50
N LEU A 173 18.21 11.14 11.31
CA LEU A 173 19.11 10.34 10.46
C LEU A 173 19.05 10.69 8.96
N ILE A 174 17.96 11.29 8.50
CA ILE A 174 17.81 11.73 7.11
C ILE A 174 18.13 13.23 6.98
N ARG A 175 17.62 14.04 7.91
CA ARG A 175 17.64 15.50 7.79
C ARG A 175 18.84 16.15 8.43
N GLY A 176 19.54 15.42 9.30
CA GLY A 176 20.60 15.95 10.16
C GLY A 176 20.02 16.70 11.35
N ASP A 177 20.80 17.53 11.98
CA ASP A 177 20.40 18.28 13.15
C ASP A 177 19.48 19.45 12.78
N VAL A 178 18.29 19.48 13.41
CA VAL A 178 17.31 20.57 13.28
C VAL A 178 17.16 21.24 14.63
N THR A 179 17.60 22.48 14.75
CA THR A 179 17.50 23.26 15.99
C THR A 179 16.42 24.33 15.89
N ILE A 180 15.56 24.39 16.88
CA ILE A 180 14.55 25.45 17.02
C ILE A 180 14.61 26.05 18.43
N ASN A 181 14.18 27.30 18.58
CA ASN A 181 14.01 27.90 19.89
C ASN A 181 12.61 27.59 20.46
N SER A 182 12.54 27.23 21.74
CA SER A 182 11.29 26.84 22.43
C SER A 182 10.20 27.92 22.41
N ASN A 183 10.55 29.17 22.16
CA ASN A 183 9.59 30.27 22.06
C ASN A 183 8.54 30.13 20.95
N ILE A 184 8.78 29.26 19.97
CA ILE A 184 7.81 28.97 18.91
C ILE A 184 6.88 27.81 19.25
N LEU A 185 7.08 27.15 20.39
CA LEU A 185 6.28 26.03 20.83
C LEU A 185 5.19 26.50 21.80
N ASP A 186 4.01 25.94 21.67
CA ASP A 186 2.91 26.12 22.62
C ASP A 186 2.88 25.00 23.66
N ASP A 187 2.33 25.31 24.85
CA ASP A 187 2.10 24.36 25.93
C ASP A 187 1.03 23.36 25.53
N LYS A 188 1.42 22.35 24.77
CA LYS A 188 0.51 21.33 24.22
C LYS A 188 -0.27 20.63 25.30
N VAL A 189 -1.54 20.34 25.03
CA VAL A 189 -2.34 19.44 25.86
C VAL A 189 -1.74 18.04 25.77
N LEU A 190 -1.43 17.48 26.92
CA LEU A 190 -0.87 16.13 27.07
C LEU A 190 -1.94 15.10 27.47
N TYR A 191 -2.91 15.53 28.30
CA TYR A 191 -3.94 14.65 28.85
C TYR A 191 -5.26 15.39 29.00
N LYS A 192 -6.37 14.67 28.84
CA LYS A 192 -7.74 15.16 28.95
C LYS A 192 -8.49 14.35 30.00
N SER A 193 -8.93 14.99 31.09
CA SER A 193 -9.69 14.30 32.13
C SER A 193 -11.04 13.78 31.63
N ALA A 194 -11.67 14.47 30.69
CA ALA A 194 -12.96 14.07 30.10
C ALA A 194 -12.93 12.72 29.41
N ASP A 195 -11.84 12.43 28.69
CA ASP A 195 -11.65 11.19 27.93
C ASP A 195 -10.89 10.13 28.76
N ASP A 196 -10.26 10.57 29.87
CA ASP A 196 -9.31 9.80 30.66
C ASP A 196 -8.20 9.17 29.77
N LEU A 197 -7.74 9.94 28.80
CA LEU A 197 -6.75 9.53 27.83
C LEU A 197 -5.76 10.68 27.52
N PRO A 198 -4.52 10.33 27.17
CA PRO A 198 -3.54 11.30 26.70
C PRO A 198 -3.85 11.74 25.27
N THR A 199 -3.22 12.85 24.88
CA THR A 199 -3.08 13.17 23.48
C THR A 199 -1.91 12.38 22.87
N TYR A 200 -1.81 12.39 21.54
CA TYR A 200 -0.71 11.76 20.79
C TYR A 200 0.67 12.04 21.38
N HIS A 201 0.94 13.29 21.79
CA HIS A 201 2.28 13.69 22.24
C HIS A 201 2.73 12.93 23.49
N LEU A 202 1.89 12.80 24.50
CA LEU A 202 2.25 12.05 25.69
C LEU A 202 2.23 10.54 25.46
N ALA A 203 1.17 10.04 24.82
CA ALA A 203 1.02 8.61 24.55
C ALA A 203 2.23 8.05 23.77
N ASN A 204 2.62 8.73 22.70
CA ASN A 204 3.75 8.33 21.87
C ASN A 204 5.06 8.22 22.65
N ILE A 205 5.40 9.24 23.46
CA ILE A 205 6.65 9.28 24.24
C ILE A 205 6.68 8.19 25.32
N VAL A 206 5.59 8.05 26.05
CA VAL A 206 5.47 7.04 27.11
C VAL A 206 5.58 5.64 26.53
N ASP A 207 4.88 5.38 25.43
CA ASP A 207 4.87 4.06 24.83
C ASP A 207 6.21 3.74 24.15
N ASP A 208 6.81 4.69 23.41
CA ASP A 208 8.11 4.48 22.79
C ASP A 208 9.20 4.20 23.84
N HIS A 209 9.14 4.87 25.00
CA HIS A 209 10.06 4.59 26.12
C HIS A 209 9.81 3.19 26.73
N LEU A 210 8.56 2.88 27.11
CA LEU A 210 8.22 1.62 27.78
C LEU A 210 8.34 0.40 26.88
N MET A 211 8.15 0.55 25.58
CA MET A 211 8.33 -0.49 24.58
C MET A 211 9.78 -0.59 24.06
N GLU A 212 10.68 0.21 24.66
CA GLU A 212 12.11 0.25 24.32
C GLU A 212 12.38 0.54 22.83
N VAL A 213 11.56 1.37 22.20
CA VAL A 213 11.73 1.79 20.81
C VAL A 213 13.08 2.51 20.63
N SER A 214 13.91 2.00 19.75
CA SER A 214 15.25 2.55 19.49
C SER A 214 15.26 3.61 18.37
N HIS A 215 14.34 3.49 17.40
CA HIS A 215 14.22 4.38 16.26
C HIS A 215 12.75 4.71 16.00
N VAL A 216 12.46 6.00 15.88
CA VAL A 216 11.14 6.54 15.52
C VAL A 216 11.16 6.91 14.03
N ILE A 217 10.70 5.99 13.20
CA ILE A 217 10.62 6.15 11.75
C ILE A 217 9.17 6.53 11.41
N ARG A 218 8.95 7.74 10.88
CA ARG A 218 7.61 8.28 10.59
C ARG A 218 7.64 9.33 9.49
N GLY A 219 6.48 9.75 8.98
CA GLY A 219 6.40 10.80 7.97
C GLY A 219 6.88 12.17 8.47
N GLU A 220 7.42 12.98 7.58
CA GLU A 220 7.96 14.32 7.91
C GLU A 220 6.89 15.32 8.38
N GLU A 221 5.61 15.02 8.21
CA GLU A 221 4.51 15.81 8.80
C GLU A 221 4.60 15.89 10.33
N TRP A 222 5.31 14.97 10.96
CA TRP A 222 5.54 14.93 12.40
C TRP A 222 6.82 15.66 12.86
N LEU A 223 7.66 16.10 11.92
CA LEU A 223 8.90 16.81 12.23
C LEU A 223 8.66 18.08 13.08
N PRO A 224 7.62 18.89 12.85
CA PRO A 224 7.32 20.04 13.73
C PRO A 224 7.03 19.69 15.17
N SER A 225 6.62 18.44 15.47
CA SER A 225 6.36 17.97 16.83
C SER A 225 7.61 17.37 17.49
N ALA A 226 8.66 17.10 16.75
CA ALA A 226 9.84 16.43 17.28
C ALA A 226 10.56 17.23 18.39
N PRO A 227 10.69 18.58 18.31
CA PRO A 227 11.26 19.34 19.41
C PRO A 227 10.48 19.24 20.71
N LEU A 228 9.15 19.23 20.65
CA LEU A 228 8.28 18.98 21.80
C LEU A 228 8.54 17.60 22.41
N HIS A 229 8.75 16.60 21.56
CA HIS A 229 9.05 15.24 22.01
C HIS A 229 10.41 15.16 22.71
N VAL A 230 11.43 15.82 22.19
CA VAL A 230 12.74 15.93 22.85
C VAL A 230 12.59 16.57 24.25
N LEU A 231 11.82 17.65 24.37
CA LEU A 231 11.56 18.29 25.67
C LEU A 231 10.81 17.37 26.63
N LEU A 232 9.89 16.54 26.14
CA LEU A 232 9.19 15.55 26.96
C LEU A 232 10.14 14.46 27.49
N TYR A 233 11.03 13.93 26.64
CA TYR A 233 12.08 12.98 27.06
C TYR A 233 12.95 13.60 28.17
N ARG A 234 13.38 14.86 28.03
CA ARG A 234 14.11 15.60 29.06
C ARG A 234 13.29 15.78 30.34
N ALA A 235 12.02 16.13 30.23
CA ALA A 235 11.12 16.31 31.38
C ALA A 235 10.94 15.05 32.20
N PHE A 236 10.99 13.88 31.58
CA PHE A 236 10.96 12.58 32.23
C PHE A 236 12.34 12.11 32.73
N GLY A 237 13.43 12.75 32.33
CA GLY A 237 14.79 12.27 32.60
C GLY A 237 15.16 11.03 31.77
N TRP A 238 14.60 10.90 30.58
CA TRP A 238 14.78 9.74 29.66
C TRP A 238 15.69 10.04 28.48
N GLU A 239 16.58 11.02 28.59
CA GLU A 239 17.45 11.42 27.48
C GLU A 239 18.35 10.27 27.01
N ASP A 240 18.86 9.45 27.92
CA ASP A 240 19.69 8.28 27.61
C ASP A 240 18.97 7.17 26.84
N THR A 241 17.65 7.14 26.93
CA THR A 241 16.78 6.16 26.27
C THR A 241 15.96 6.74 25.13
N MET A 242 16.16 8.02 24.83
CA MET A 242 15.48 8.68 23.71
C MET A 242 15.83 7.97 22.40
N PRO A 243 14.82 7.63 21.56
CA PRO A 243 15.05 7.01 20.27
C PRO A 243 15.75 7.97 19.29
N GLN A 244 16.41 7.42 18.28
CA GLN A 244 16.83 8.18 17.13
C GLN A 244 15.64 8.51 16.24
N PHE A 245 15.57 9.73 15.71
CA PHE A 245 14.46 10.14 14.86
C PHE A 245 14.81 9.98 13.39
N VAL A 246 13.80 9.58 12.61
CA VAL A 246 13.86 9.42 11.16
C VAL A 246 12.56 9.95 10.56
N HIS A 247 12.62 11.11 9.92
CA HIS A 247 11.46 11.71 9.27
C HIS A 247 11.54 11.51 7.76
N LEU A 248 10.67 10.62 7.27
CA LEU A 248 10.59 10.22 5.87
C LEU A 248 9.96 11.32 5.00
N PRO A 249 10.45 11.50 3.75
CA PRO A 249 9.87 12.48 2.84
C PRO A 249 8.41 12.13 2.48
N LEU A 250 7.60 13.15 2.19
CA LEU A 250 6.21 12.96 1.77
C LEU A 250 6.13 12.27 0.40
N LEU A 251 5.07 11.50 0.19
CA LEU A 251 4.62 11.13 -1.16
C LEU A 251 3.85 12.30 -1.76
N LEU A 252 4.35 12.80 -2.88
CA LEU A 252 3.78 13.95 -3.58
C LEU A 252 2.88 13.49 -4.73
N LYS A 253 1.92 14.32 -5.08
CA LYS A 253 1.03 14.11 -6.23
C LYS A 253 1.84 13.87 -7.51
N PRO A 254 1.36 13.02 -8.44
CA PRO A 254 1.97 12.85 -9.75
C PRO A 254 1.94 14.15 -10.58
N VAL A 255 0.89 14.95 -10.41
CA VAL A 255 0.70 16.22 -11.12
C VAL A 255 0.41 17.34 -10.12
N GLY A 256 1.12 18.43 -10.26
CA GLY A 256 1.02 19.59 -9.35
C GLY A 256 1.86 19.43 -8.08
N ASN A 257 1.53 20.23 -7.06
CA ASN A 257 2.23 20.28 -5.78
C ASN A 257 1.34 19.77 -4.65
N GLY A 258 1.98 19.24 -3.61
CA GLY A 258 1.33 18.81 -2.38
C GLY A 258 1.31 17.29 -2.18
N LYS A 259 0.85 16.87 -1.00
CA LYS A 259 0.80 15.47 -0.57
C LYS A 259 -0.19 14.68 -1.42
N LEU A 260 0.18 13.44 -1.77
CA LEU A 260 -0.69 12.48 -2.45
C LEU A 260 -1.94 12.19 -1.61
N SER A 261 -3.10 12.15 -2.26
CA SER A 261 -4.39 11.92 -1.62
C SER A 261 -5.27 10.95 -2.41
N LYS A 262 -6.33 10.41 -1.78
CA LYS A 262 -7.34 9.59 -2.45
C LYS A 262 -7.89 10.23 -3.72
N ARG A 263 -8.19 11.54 -3.67
CA ARG A 263 -8.74 12.29 -4.84
C ARG A 263 -7.82 12.27 -6.05
N ASP A 264 -6.51 12.19 -5.84
CA ASP A 264 -5.54 12.10 -6.94
C ASP A 264 -5.61 10.72 -7.61
N GLY A 265 -5.75 9.65 -6.81
CA GLY A 265 -5.97 8.30 -7.30
C GLY A 265 -7.29 8.17 -8.07
N ASP A 266 -8.39 8.65 -7.51
CA ASP A 266 -9.72 8.62 -8.16
C ASP A 266 -9.70 9.35 -9.51
N LYS A 267 -9.05 10.52 -9.56
CA LYS A 267 -8.94 11.33 -10.78
C LYS A 267 -8.11 10.67 -11.89
N LEU A 268 -7.05 9.98 -11.53
CA LEU A 268 -6.07 9.42 -12.47
C LEU A 268 -6.21 7.90 -12.65
N GLY A 269 -7.13 7.26 -11.94
CA GLY A 269 -7.49 5.86 -12.09
C GLY A 269 -6.52 4.86 -11.45
N PHE A 270 -5.73 5.27 -10.46
CA PHE A 270 -4.84 4.37 -9.72
C PHE A 270 -5.25 4.25 -8.24
N PRO A 271 -5.03 3.08 -7.60
CA PRO A 271 -5.36 2.89 -6.19
C PRO A 271 -4.36 3.63 -5.28
N VAL A 272 -4.82 4.05 -4.11
CA VAL A 272 -3.97 4.62 -3.04
C VAL A 272 -4.07 3.82 -1.74
N PHE A 273 -4.74 2.68 -1.79
CA PHE A 273 -4.92 1.76 -0.69
C PHE A 273 -4.40 0.37 -1.07
N PRO A 274 -3.77 -0.38 -0.16
CA PRO A 274 -3.30 -1.73 -0.46
C PRO A 274 -4.43 -2.70 -0.81
N LEU A 275 -5.56 -2.61 -0.10
CA LEU A 275 -6.73 -3.46 -0.28
C LEU A 275 -7.97 -2.61 -0.57
N GLU A 276 -9.01 -3.21 -1.14
CA GLU A 276 -10.31 -2.58 -1.28
C GLU A 276 -10.89 -2.22 0.09
N TRP A 277 -11.48 -1.04 0.17
CA TRP A 277 -12.12 -0.55 1.38
C TRP A 277 -13.60 -0.23 1.15
N HIS A 278 -14.45 -0.83 1.96
CA HIS A 278 -15.87 -0.51 2.04
C HIS A 278 -16.09 0.41 3.25
N ASP A 279 -16.34 1.69 3.00
CA ASP A 279 -16.53 2.65 4.09
C ASP A 279 -17.83 2.36 4.83
N PRO A 280 -17.79 2.03 6.15
CA PRO A 280 -18.98 1.61 6.89
C PRO A 280 -19.97 2.75 7.16
N LYS A 281 -19.59 4.02 6.96
CA LYS A 281 -20.44 5.18 7.18
C LYS A 281 -21.09 5.67 5.91
N SER A 282 -20.34 5.76 4.81
CA SER A 282 -20.82 6.28 3.53
C SER A 282 -21.27 5.17 2.56
N GLY A 283 -20.81 3.94 2.76
CA GLY A 283 -20.99 2.84 1.80
C GLY A 283 -20.12 2.98 0.55
N GLU A 284 -19.22 3.96 0.50
CA GLU A 284 -18.31 4.16 -0.62
C GLU A 284 -17.28 3.05 -0.70
N ILE A 285 -17.07 2.52 -1.92
CA ILE A 285 -16.03 1.52 -2.20
C ILE A 285 -14.82 2.22 -2.80
N SER A 286 -13.66 1.99 -2.22
CA SER A 286 -12.38 2.46 -2.72
C SER A 286 -11.52 1.27 -3.14
N SER A 287 -11.06 1.25 -4.38
CA SER A 287 -10.28 0.13 -4.90
C SER A 287 -8.90 0.02 -4.25
N GLY A 288 -8.44 -1.22 -4.08
CA GLY A 288 -7.11 -1.55 -3.59
C GLY A 288 -6.16 -2.03 -4.68
N TYR A 289 -4.86 -2.04 -4.37
CA TYR A 289 -3.83 -2.61 -5.25
C TYR A 289 -4.08 -4.10 -5.50
N ARG A 290 -4.42 -4.87 -4.45
CA ARG A 290 -4.72 -6.30 -4.57
C ARG A 290 -5.85 -6.57 -5.55
N GLU A 291 -6.96 -5.88 -5.41
CA GLU A 291 -8.16 -6.08 -6.24
C GLU A 291 -7.98 -5.54 -7.68
N LYS A 292 -7.04 -4.61 -7.87
CA LYS A 292 -6.59 -4.21 -9.21
C LYS A 292 -5.64 -5.22 -9.87
N GLY A 293 -5.21 -6.25 -9.13
CA GLY A 293 -4.35 -7.32 -9.66
C GLY A 293 -2.87 -7.00 -9.63
N TYR A 294 -2.43 -6.13 -8.72
CA TYR A 294 -1.00 -5.96 -8.43
C TYR A 294 -0.50 -7.11 -7.56
N LEU A 295 0.73 -7.52 -7.81
CA LEU A 295 1.47 -8.44 -6.96
C LEU A 295 2.03 -7.70 -5.73
N PRO A 296 1.98 -8.28 -4.52
CA PRO A 296 2.46 -7.60 -3.32
C PRO A 296 3.95 -7.23 -3.40
N GLU A 297 4.79 -8.10 -3.95
CA GLU A 297 6.22 -7.86 -4.13
C GLU A 297 6.50 -6.66 -5.05
N ALA A 298 5.68 -6.49 -6.09
CA ALA A 298 5.78 -5.35 -6.99
C ALA A 298 5.42 -4.04 -6.26
N VAL A 299 4.41 -4.07 -5.40
CA VAL A 299 3.99 -2.91 -4.60
C VAL A 299 5.07 -2.56 -3.58
N ASP A 300 5.64 -3.55 -2.88
CA ASP A 300 6.73 -3.33 -1.92
C ASP A 300 7.95 -2.71 -2.58
N ASN A 301 8.41 -3.27 -3.69
CA ASN A 301 9.58 -2.76 -4.41
C ASN A 301 9.33 -1.34 -4.93
N PHE A 302 8.16 -1.10 -5.52
CA PHE A 302 7.77 0.23 -6.00
C PHE A 302 7.75 1.25 -4.86
N LEU A 303 7.11 0.93 -3.73
CA LEU A 303 7.02 1.82 -2.57
C LEU A 303 8.38 2.05 -1.91
N ALA A 304 9.26 1.04 -1.88
CA ALA A 304 10.60 1.17 -1.34
C ALA A 304 11.41 2.24 -2.08
N LEU A 305 11.30 2.31 -3.41
CA LEU A 305 12.02 3.30 -4.23
C LEU A 305 11.39 4.70 -4.24
N LEU A 306 10.26 4.89 -3.56
CA LEU A 306 9.65 6.22 -3.41
C LEU A 306 10.32 7.00 -2.26
N GLY A 307 11.44 7.64 -2.56
CA GLY A 307 12.20 8.44 -1.62
C GLY A 307 13.45 7.75 -1.03
N TRP A 308 13.77 6.58 -1.52
CA TRP A 308 15.02 5.86 -1.25
C TRP A 308 15.60 5.31 -2.55
N ASN A 309 16.93 5.10 -2.60
CA ASN A 309 17.58 4.40 -3.70
C ASN A 309 18.62 3.42 -3.15
N PRO A 310 18.94 2.31 -3.85
CA PRO A 310 19.86 1.28 -3.38
C PRO A 310 21.35 1.69 -3.45
N GLY A 311 21.66 2.83 -4.07
CA GLY A 311 23.04 3.28 -4.29
C GLY A 311 23.70 2.68 -5.54
N ASP A 312 22.97 1.88 -6.29
CA ASP A 312 23.37 1.31 -7.60
C ASP A 312 22.19 1.40 -8.59
N ASP A 313 22.32 0.75 -9.74
CA ASP A 313 21.29 0.78 -10.81
C ASP A 313 20.21 -0.31 -10.64
N SER A 314 20.14 -0.98 -9.49
CA SER A 314 19.11 -2.00 -9.22
C SER A 314 17.74 -1.34 -9.08
N GLU A 315 16.76 -1.84 -9.84
CA GLU A 315 15.36 -1.40 -9.74
C GLU A 315 14.46 -2.52 -9.22
N VAL A 316 14.51 -3.70 -9.85
CA VAL A 316 13.68 -4.85 -9.44
C VAL A 316 14.45 -5.65 -8.39
N MET A 317 13.93 -5.65 -7.16
CA MET A 317 14.58 -6.24 -5.97
C MET A 317 13.53 -6.97 -5.14
N ASP A 318 13.79 -8.23 -4.82
CA ASP A 318 12.95 -8.96 -3.87
C ASP A 318 13.10 -8.41 -2.43
N MET A 319 12.27 -8.90 -1.52
CA MET A 319 12.25 -8.42 -0.14
C MET A 319 13.62 -8.61 0.57
N ASP A 320 14.30 -9.71 0.32
CA ASP A 320 15.60 -9.99 0.94
C ASP A 320 16.68 -9.03 0.41
N GLU A 321 16.62 -8.70 -0.86
CA GLU A 321 17.51 -7.70 -1.46
C GLU A 321 17.20 -6.28 -0.97
N LEU A 322 15.93 -5.93 -0.85
CA LEU A 322 15.49 -4.66 -0.25
C LEU A 322 16.01 -4.52 1.18
N ILE A 323 15.83 -5.55 2.01
CA ILE A 323 16.35 -5.59 3.39
C ILE A 323 17.86 -5.39 3.41
N ARG A 324 18.60 -6.12 2.56
CA ARG A 324 20.07 -6.06 2.53
C ARG A 324 20.59 -4.69 2.13
N LYS A 325 19.95 -4.00 1.18
CA LYS A 325 20.42 -2.73 0.62
C LYS A 325 19.89 -1.49 1.34
N PHE A 326 18.85 -1.64 2.14
CA PHE A 326 18.18 -0.50 2.76
C PHE A 326 19.13 0.34 3.63
N SER A 327 19.07 1.67 3.50
CA SER A 327 19.86 2.60 4.31
C SER A 327 19.19 3.97 4.34
N PHE A 328 19.11 4.58 5.52
CA PHE A 328 18.62 5.96 5.65
C PHE A 328 19.57 6.98 4.99
N ALA A 329 20.84 6.66 4.84
CA ALA A 329 21.80 7.53 4.15
C ALA A 329 21.43 7.77 2.67
N HIS A 330 20.72 6.85 2.06
CA HIS A 330 20.24 6.94 0.68
C HIS A 330 18.78 7.43 0.56
N CYS A 331 18.16 7.83 1.68
CA CYS A 331 16.85 8.45 1.63
C CYS A 331 16.92 9.91 1.19
N SER A 332 16.02 10.31 0.31
CA SER A 332 15.88 11.68 -0.13
C SER A 332 15.36 12.59 1.00
N LYS A 333 15.88 13.82 1.06
CA LYS A 333 15.31 14.87 1.92
C LYS A 333 14.09 15.54 1.29
N ALA A 334 13.95 15.47 -0.03
CA ALA A 334 12.83 16.03 -0.76
C ALA A 334 11.70 15.01 -0.90
N GLY A 335 10.47 15.50 -0.99
CA GLY A 335 9.31 14.65 -1.25
C GLY A 335 9.44 13.86 -2.56
N ALA A 336 8.95 12.62 -2.55
CA ALA A 336 9.00 11.73 -3.70
C ALA A 336 7.73 11.87 -4.55
N LYS A 337 7.87 12.21 -5.83
CA LYS A 337 6.72 12.21 -6.76
C LYS A 337 6.23 10.79 -7.01
N PHE A 338 4.93 10.61 -6.87
CA PHE A 338 4.29 9.33 -7.09
C PHE A 338 4.06 9.10 -8.59
N ASP A 339 4.83 8.18 -9.19
CA ASP A 339 4.66 7.78 -10.58
C ASP A 339 3.90 6.44 -10.66
N TYR A 340 2.59 6.51 -10.82
CA TYR A 340 1.74 5.33 -10.92
C TYR A 340 2.05 4.47 -12.16
N LYS A 341 2.59 5.05 -13.24
CA LYS A 341 3.00 4.30 -14.44
C LYS A 341 4.22 3.43 -14.15
N LYS A 342 5.13 3.95 -13.30
CA LYS A 342 6.26 3.16 -12.83
C LYS A 342 5.79 1.98 -11.97
N GLY A 343 4.74 2.19 -11.15
CA GLY A 343 4.10 1.09 -10.40
C GLY A 343 3.55 -0.02 -11.29
N ILE A 344 2.90 0.33 -12.40
CA ILE A 344 2.43 -0.63 -13.42
C ILE A 344 3.61 -1.38 -14.05
N TRP A 345 4.68 -0.67 -14.40
CA TRP A 345 5.91 -1.27 -14.94
C TRP A 345 6.53 -2.27 -13.96
N PHE A 346 6.64 -1.92 -12.68
CA PHE A 346 7.11 -2.87 -11.65
C PHE A 346 6.25 -4.13 -11.64
N ASN A 347 4.93 -3.98 -11.68
CA ASN A 347 4.05 -5.14 -11.67
C ASN A 347 4.27 -6.04 -12.89
N HIS A 348 4.46 -5.46 -14.07
CA HIS A 348 4.81 -6.22 -15.29
C HIS A 348 6.10 -7.01 -15.11
N GLU A 349 7.17 -6.41 -14.56
CA GLU A 349 8.45 -7.08 -14.34
C GLU A 349 8.33 -8.26 -13.38
N TYR A 350 7.56 -8.09 -12.29
CA TYR A 350 7.28 -9.19 -11.36
C TYR A 350 6.39 -10.27 -11.98
N LEU A 351 5.38 -9.89 -12.74
CA LEU A 351 4.52 -10.83 -13.47
C LEU A 351 5.34 -11.71 -14.42
N MET A 352 6.31 -11.13 -15.12
CA MET A 352 7.22 -11.86 -15.99
C MET A 352 8.08 -12.89 -15.24
N GLN A 353 8.47 -12.59 -14.01
CA GLN A 353 9.28 -13.47 -13.17
C GLN A 353 8.45 -14.52 -12.40
N THR A 354 7.13 -14.29 -12.28
CA THR A 354 6.24 -15.23 -11.58
C THR A 354 6.19 -16.55 -12.35
N PRO A 355 6.41 -17.71 -11.69
CA PRO A 355 6.25 -19.04 -12.27
C PRO A 355 4.84 -19.22 -12.85
N ASP A 356 4.75 -19.90 -13.99
CA ASP A 356 3.47 -20.08 -14.69
C ASP A 356 2.44 -20.84 -13.85
N GLU A 357 2.88 -21.77 -12.99
CA GLU A 357 2.04 -22.52 -12.07
C GLU A 357 1.44 -21.63 -10.96
N GLU A 358 2.22 -20.68 -10.45
CA GLU A 358 1.75 -19.70 -9.48
C GLU A 358 0.80 -18.71 -10.12
N LEU A 359 1.12 -18.29 -11.36
CA LEU A 359 0.27 -17.43 -12.14
C LEU A 359 -1.10 -18.07 -12.42
N ALA A 360 -1.12 -19.40 -12.64
CA ALA A 360 -2.36 -20.17 -12.79
C ALA A 360 -3.22 -20.09 -11.51
N GLU A 361 -2.63 -20.19 -10.33
CA GLU A 361 -3.36 -20.05 -9.05
C GLU A 361 -3.98 -18.66 -8.90
N LEU A 362 -3.22 -17.60 -9.22
CA LEU A 362 -3.70 -16.23 -9.16
C LEU A 362 -4.79 -15.92 -10.19
N PHE A 363 -4.83 -16.68 -11.29
CA PHE A 363 -5.82 -16.52 -12.36
C PHE A 363 -7.11 -17.32 -12.14
N MET A 364 -7.08 -18.40 -11.35
CA MET A 364 -8.26 -19.24 -11.10
C MET A 364 -9.50 -18.47 -10.65
N PRO A 365 -9.41 -17.49 -9.71
CA PRO A 365 -10.58 -16.70 -9.32
C PRO A 365 -11.24 -15.95 -10.49
N ILE A 366 -10.47 -15.53 -11.49
CA ILE A 366 -11.01 -14.88 -12.69
C ILE A 366 -11.82 -15.85 -13.54
N LEU A 367 -11.34 -17.09 -13.68
CA LEU A 367 -12.10 -18.15 -14.37
C LEU A 367 -13.40 -18.49 -13.64
N GLU A 368 -13.34 -18.59 -12.31
CA GLU A 368 -14.53 -18.83 -11.47
C GLU A 368 -15.57 -17.72 -11.60
N GLU A 369 -15.15 -16.45 -11.56
CA GLU A 369 -16.03 -15.29 -11.75
C GLU A 369 -16.74 -15.34 -13.12
N LYS A 370 -16.05 -15.85 -14.14
CA LYS A 370 -16.60 -15.99 -15.49
C LYS A 370 -17.41 -17.30 -15.68
N GLY A 371 -17.54 -18.11 -14.63
CA GLY A 371 -18.26 -19.39 -14.71
C GLY A 371 -17.54 -20.45 -15.55
N ILE A 372 -16.22 -20.32 -15.73
CA ILE A 372 -15.40 -21.23 -16.54
C ILE A 372 -14.74 -22.26 -15.63
N ALA A 373 -14.91 -23.53 -15.92
CA ALA A 373 -14.38 -24.67 -15.16
C ALA A 373 -13.89 -25.79 -16.08
N GLY A 374 -13.21 -26.79 -15.51
CA GLY A 374 -12.82 -28.01 -16.21
C GLY A 374 -11.42 -28.00 -16.79
N PHE A 375 -10.66 -26.90 -16.65
CA PHE A 375 -9.27 -26.81 -17.08
C PHE A 375 -8.32 -27.23 -15.97
N SER A 376 -7.29 -28.01 -16.29
CA SER A 376 -6.24 -28.36 -15.34
C SER A 376 -5.33 -27.16 -15.05
N LYS A 377 -4.74 -27.11 -13.86
CA LYS A 377 -3.75 -26.08 -13.50
C LYS A 377 -2.59 -26.04 -14.51
N GLU A 378 -2.15 -27.20 -14.99
CA GLU A 378 -1.08 -27.29 -15.99
C GLU A 378 -1.49 -26.64 -17.33
N TYR A 379 -2.73 -26.85 -17.79
CA TYR A 379 -3.23 -26.20 -18.99
C TYR A 379 -3.27 -24.68 -18.84
N ILE A 380 -3.80 -24.20 -17.70
CA ILE A 380 -3.88 -22.77 -17.37
C ILE A 380 -2.46 -22.18 -17.37
N ALA A 381 -1.51 -22.80 -16.70
CA ALA A 381 -0.13 -22.36 -16.62
C ALA A 381 0.52 -22.23 -18.01
N LYS A 382 0.38 -23.23 -18.86
CA LYS A 382 0.88 -23.19 -20.25
C LYS A 382 0.25 -22.06 -21.06
N ALA A 383 -1.07 -21.88 -20.97
CA ALA A 383 -1.78 -20.82 -21.66
C ALA A 383 -1.31 -19.43 -21.23
N LEU A 384 -1.19 -19.20 -19.92
CA LEU A 384 -0.76 -17.92 -19.35
C LEU A 384 0.73 -17.63 -19.67
N GLY A 385 1.60 -18.63 -19.60
CA GLY A 385 3.02 -18.50 -19.96
C GLY A 385 3.23 -17.95 -21.38
N MET A 386 2.34 -18.29 -22.32
CA MET A 386 2.41 -17.78 -23.70
C MET A 386 2.03 -16.30 -23.84
N VAL A 387 1.26 -15.74 -22.89
CA VAL A 387 0.67 -14.41 -23.05
C VAL A 387 1.09 -13.42 -21.97
N LYS A 388 1.69 -13.86 -20.86
CA LYS A 388 2.04 -12.99 -19.71
C LYS A 388 2.88 -11.77 -20.07
N GLY A 389 3.72 -11.87 -21.11
CA GLY A 389 4.51 -10.73 -21.61
C GLY A 389 3.69 -9.58 -22.23
N ARG A 390 2.37 -9.75 -22.36
CA ARG A 390 1.44 -8.73 -22.88
C ARG A 390 0.49 -8.17 -21.80
N ALA A 391 0.61 -8.65 -20.59
CA ALA A 391 -0.18 -8.23 -19.45
C ALA A 391 0.66 -7.37 -18.49
N ASN A 392 0.04 -6.40 -17.85
CA ASN A 392 0.66 -5.59 -16.81
C ASN A 392 0.12 -5.97 -15.42
N LEU A 393 -1.14 -6.35 -15.35
CA LEU A 393 -1.85 -6.73 -14.13
C LEU A 393 -2.48 -8.11 -14.32
N ILE A 394 -2.79 -8.80 -13.23
CA ILE A 394 -3.42 -10.13 -13.29
C ILE A 394 -4.71 -10.15 -14.14
N PRO A 395 -5.64 -9.18 -14.02
CA PRO A 395 -6.84 -9.16 -14.85
C PRO A 395 -6.57 -9.02 -16.36
N ASP A 396 -5.46 -8.37 -16.75
CA ASP A 396 -5.09 -8.21 -18.17
C ASP A 396 -4.82 -9.55 -18.84
N LEU A 397 -4.47 -10.57 -18.06
CA LEU A 397 -4.25 -11.93 -18.59
C LEU A 397 -5.51 -12.51 -19.23
N TRP A 398 -6.70 -12.17 -18.73
CA TRP A 398 -7.94 -12.60 -19.37
C TRP A 398 -8.05 -12.07 -20.81
N ASP A 399 -7.81 -10.78 -21.00
CA ASP A 399 -7.92 -10.16 -22.33
C ASP A 399 -6.90 -10.72 -23.34
N GLN A 400 -5.81 -11.33 -22.84
CA GLN A 400 -4.79 -11.96 -23.67
C GLN A 400 -4.99 -13.47 -23.87
N ALA A 401 -5.69 -14.15 -22.96
CA ALA A 401 -5.78 -15.61 -22.88
C ALA A 401 -7.22 -16.15 -23.03
N ASP A 402 -8.24 -15.31 -23.12
CA ASP A 402 -9.67 -15.69 -23.16
C ASP A 402 -9.98 -16.83 -24.13
N PHE A 403 -9.38 -16.80 -25.31
CA PHE A 403 -9.56 -17.80 -26.37
C PHE A 403 -9.05 -19.20 -25.99
N PHE A 404 -8.16 -19.34 -25.01
CA PHE A 404 -7.77 -20.67 -24.51
C PHE A 404 -8.87 -21.33 -23.69
N PHE A 405 -9.75 -20.53 -23.08
CA PHE A 405 -10.75 -20.99 -22.12
C PHE A 405 -12.19 -20.95 -22.66
N ALA A 406 -12.43 -20.14 -23.68
CA ALA A 406 -13.74 -20.02 -24.31
C ALA A 406 -13.59 -19.89 -25.83
N ALA A 407 -14.49 -20.55 -26.58
CA ALA A 407 -14.57 -20.35 -28.02
C ALA A 407 -15.08 -18.93 -28.32
N PRO A 408 -14.61 -18.28 -29.39
CA PRO A 408 -15.08 -16.94 -29.72
C PRO A 408 -16.58 -16.95 -30.06
N GLU A 409 -17.32 -16.05 -29.40
CA GLU A 409 -18.73 -15.86 -29.71
C GLU A 409 -18.92 -14.94 -30.92
N THR A 410 -17.96 -14.03 -31.12
CA THR A 410 -17.96 -13.05 -32.22
C THR A 410 -16.56 -12.98 -32.83
N TYR A 411 -16.50 -12.50 -34.06
CA TYR A 411 -15.27 -12.33 -34.81
C TYR A 411 -14.99 -10.85 -35.06
N ALA A 412 -13.73 -10.42 -34.91
CA ALA A 412 -13.32 -9.04 -35.10
C ALA A 412 -13.64 -8.55 -36.51
N GLU A 413 -14.59 -7.63 -36.69
CA GLU A 413 -15.06 -7.15 -38.00
C GLU A 413 -13.94 -6.70 -38.94
N LYS A 414 -12.94 -5.99 -38.39
CA LYS A 414 -11.78 -5.53 -39.13
C LYS A 414 -10.98 -6.69 -39.75
N ASP A 415 -10.87 -7.78 -39.00
CA ASP A 415 -10.11 -8.96 -39.43
C ASP A 415 -10.96 -9.80 -40.41
N VAL A 416 -12.27 -9.93 -40.15
CA VAL A 416 -13.21 -10.57 -41.09
C VAL A 416 -13.11 -9.90 -42.47
N ARG A 417 -13.27 -8.57 -42.56
CA ARG A 417 -13.19 -7.83 -43.82
C ARG A 417 -11.87 -8.02 -44.59
N LYS A 418 -10.76 -8.22 -43.89
CA LYS A 418 -9.43 -8.32 -44.47
C LYS A 418 -8.99 -9.73 -44.77
N ARG A 419 -9.49 -10.73 -44.02
CA ARG A 419 -8.93 -12.08 -43.97
C ARG A 419 -9.92 -13.19 -44.35
N TRP A 420 -11.23 -12.86 -44.41
CA TRP A 420 -12.25 -13.83 -44.75
C TRP A 420 -12.86 -13.51 -46.12
N SER A 421 -12.34 -14.16 -47.16
CA SER A 421 -12.81 -14.02 -48.54
C SER A 421 -13.86 -15.08 -48.88
N ALA A 422 -14.49 -14.99 -50.05
CA ALA A 422 -15.46 -15.98 -50.52
C ALA A 422 -14.86 -17.40 -50.65
N GLU A 423 -13.57 -17.53 -50.84
CA GLU A 423 -12.85 -18.81 -50.98
C GLU A 423 -12.42 -19.38 -49.62
N THR A 424 -12.37 -18.54 -48.58
CA THR A 424 -11.84 -18.92 -47.25
C THR A 424 -12.59 -20.10 -46.63
N PRO A 425 -13.93 -20.22 -46.66
CA PRO A 425 -14.64 -21.37 -46.10
C PRO A 425 -14.18 -22.71 -46.68
N ALA A 426 -13.99 -22.77 -48.00
CA ALA A 426 -13.53 -23.99 -48.67
C ALA A 426 -12.07 -24.35 -48.28
N ILE A 427 -11.20 -23.36 -48.16
CA ILE A 427 -9.81 -23.56 -47.73
C ILE A 427 -9.77 -24.02 -46.25
N MET A 428 -10.63 -23.49 -45.41
CA MET A 428 -10.72 -23.88 -43.98
C MET A 428 -11.27 -25.32 -43.84
N GLU A 429 -12.21 -25.74 -44.69
CA GLU A 429 -12.69 -27.13 -44.71
C GLU A 429 -11.56 -28.10 -45.11
N GLU A 430 -10.71 -27.74 -46.09
CA GLU A 430 -9.53 -28.54 -46.42
C GLU A 430 -8.52 -28.58 -45.26
N LEU A 431 -8.32 -27.45 -44.58
CA LEU A 431 -7.44 -27.38 -43.40
C LEU A 431 -7.92 -28.31 -42.30
N ILE A 432 -9.23 -28.42 -42.05
CA ILE A 432 -9.77 -29.37 -41.09
C ILE A 432 -9.29 -30.79 -41.44
N GLY A 433 -9.41 -31.21 -42.70
CA GLY A 433 -8.95 -32.54 -43.11
C GLY A 433 -7.46 -32.75 -42.89
N VAL A 434 -6.64 -31.72 -43.05
CA VAL A 434 -5.20 -31.78 -42.74
C VAL A 434 -4.97 -31.94 -41.24
N LEU A 435 -5.61 -31.12 -40.39
CA LEU A 435 -5.45 -31.19 -38.96
C LEU A 435 -5.96 -32.48 -38.33
N GLU A 436 -7.08 -33.04 -38.84
CA GLU A 436 -7.60 -34.30 -38.39
C GLU A 436 -6.63 -35.46 -38.67
N GLY A 437 -5.83 -35.36 -39.76
CA GLY A 437 -4.80 -36.33 -40.15
C GLY A 437 -3.47 -36.22 -39.37
N ILE A 438 -3.29 -35.24 -38.51
CA ILE A 438 -2.07 -35.07 -37.68
C ILE A 438 -2.25 -35.82 -36.36
N ASP A 439 -1.44 -36.85 -36.12
CA ASP A 439 -1.44 -37.60 -34.87
C ASP A 439 -0.69 -36.84 -33.77
N ASP A 440 0.46 -36.24 -34.11
CA ASP A 440 1.31 -35.46 -33.19
C ASP A 440 1.11 -33.96 -33.42
N MET A 441 0.36 -33.34 -32.55
CA MET A 441 0.02 -31.89 -32.58
C MET A 441 1.09 -30.99 -31.96
N THR A 442 2.32 -31.48 -31.75
CA THR A 442 3.42 -30.59 -31.36
C THR A 442 3.54 -29.43 -32.33
N SER A 443 3.87 -28.22 -31.82
CA SER A 443 3.92 -26.97 -32.64
C SER A 443 4.75 -27.15 -33.90
N ALA A 444 5.95 -27.68 -33.78
CA ALA A 444 6.87 -27.86 -34.92
C ALA A 444 6.33 -28.84 -35.96
N ASN A 445 5.71 -29.94 -35.53
CA ASN A 445 5.18 -30.95 -36.47
C ASN A 445 3.90 -30.47 -37.16
N ALA A 446 2.96 -29.91 -36.41
CA ALA A 446 1.72 -29.36 -36.97
C ALA A 446 1.99 -28.20 -37.92
N GLU A 447 2.94 -27.32 -37.58
CA GLU A 447 3.40 -26.24 -38.44
C GLU A 447 3.95 -26.78 -39.76
N LYS A 448 4.90 -27.70 -39.68
CA LYS A 448 5.53 -28.28 -40.89
C LYS A 448 4.50 -28.88 -41.83
N ILE A 449 3.61 -29.75 -41.32
CA ILE A 449 2.60 -30.43 -42.15
C ILE A 449 1.64 -29.40 -42.78
N THR A 450 1.20 -28.41 -42.01
CA THR A 450 0.27 -27.38 -42.50
C THR A 450 0.94 -26.48 -43.56
N LEU A 451 2.19 -26.07 -43.34
CA LEU A 451 2.92 -25.25 -44.33
C LEU A 451 3.21 -26.02 -45.62
N ASP A 452 3.57 -27.31 -45.53
CA ASP A 452 3.80 -28.19 -46.71
C ASP A 452 2.48 -28.34 -47.50
N TRP A 453 1.33 -28.49 -46.83
CA TRP A 453 0.02 -28.53 -47.46
C TRP A 453 -0.31 -27.21 -48.17
N ILE A 454 -0.16 -26.04 -47.49
CA ILE A 454 -0.40 -24.72 -48.08
C ILE A 454 0.42 -24.54 -49.34
N ALA A 455 1.72 -24.90 -49.31
CA ALA A 455 2.61 -24.81 -50.44
C ALA A 455 2.18 -25.75 -51.59
N SER A 456 1.77 -26.97 -51.30
CA SER A 456 1.33 -27.96 -52.28
C SER A 456 0.07 -27.53 -53.05
N LYS A 457 -0.79 -26.73 -52.41
CA LYS A 457 -2.02 -26.18 -53.01
C LYS A 457 -1.79 -24.82 -53.71
N GLY A 458 -0.63 -24.21 -53.54
CA GLY A 458 -0.36 -22.87 -54.06
C GLY A 458 -1.14 -21.75 -53.36
N TYR A 459 -1.64 -21.98 -52.13
CA TYR A 459 -2.35 -20.97 -51.38
C TYR A 459 -1.40 -19.89 -50.85
N HIS A 460 -1.92 -18.68 -50.68
CA HIS A 460 -1.14 -17.61 -50.07
C HIS A 460 -1.07 -17.81 -48.55
N LEU A 461 0.13 -18.06 -48.05
CA LEU A 461 0.40 -18.40 -46.65
C LEU A 461 -0.28 -17.45 -45.66
N GLY A 462 -0.09 -16.14 -45.82
CA GLY A 462 -0.65 -15.15 -44.92
C GLY A 462 -2.19 -15.12 -44.88
N ASN A 463 -2.86 -15.46 -46.02
CA ASN A 463 -4.31 -15.52 -46.04
C ASN A 463 -4.82 -16.73 -45.26
N VAL A 464 -4.23 -17.90 -45.46
CA VAL A 464 -4.62 -19.14 -44.79
C VAL A 464 -4.36 -19.01 -43.28
N MET A 465 -3.17 -18.60 -42.88
CA MET A 465 -2.79 -18.52 -41.48
C MET A 465 -3.58 -17.44 -40.70
N ASN A 466 -3.90 -16.30 -41.33
CA ASN A 466 -4.73 -15.29 -40.68
C ASN A 466 -6.20 -15.73 -40.54
N ALA A 467 -6.73 -16.43 -41.55
CA ALA A 467 -8.09 -16.99 -41.49
C ALA A 467 -8.19 -18.10 -40.42
N PHE A 468 -7.18 -18.97 -40.36
CA PHE A 468 -7.06 -19.98 -39.30
C PHE A 468 -7.05 -19.35 -37.92
N ARG A 469 -6.21 -18.36 -37.71
CA ARG A 469 -6.14 -17.61 -36.44
C ARG A 469 -7.49 -16.95 -36.10
N LEU A 470 -8.11 -16.28 -37.07
CA LEU A 470 -9.41 -15.64 -36.91
C LEU A 470 -10.47 -16.66 -36.46
N ALA A 471 -10.48 -17.84 -37.08
CA ALA A 471 -11.43 -18.91 -36.77
C ALA A 471 -11.26 -19.44 -35.34
N VAL A 472 -10.03 -19.64 -34.86
CA VAL A 472 -9.75 -20.25 -33.56
C VAL A 472 -9.78 -19.23 -32.42
N VAL A 473 -9.27 -18.02 -32.66
CA VAL A 473 -9.07 -16.98 -31.64
C VAL A 473 -10.17 -15.91 -31.66
N GLY A 474 -10.88 -15.75 -32.77
CA GLY A 474 -11.88 -14.69 -32.97
C GLY A 474 -11.30 -13.38 -33.51
N ALA A 475 -9.98 -13.24 -33.51
CA ALA A 475 -9.24 -12.07 -33.99
C ALA A 475 -7.82 -12.43 -34.42
N CYS A 476 -7.17 -11.57 -35.21
CA CYS A 476 -5.77 -11.77 -35.63
C CYS A 476 -4.80 -11.31 -34.50
N ARG A 477 -4.90 -11.89 -33.31
CA ARG A 477 -4.06 -11.63 -32.13
C ARG A 477 -3.55 -12.92 -31.50
N GLY A 478 -2.71 -12.80 -30.49
CA GLY A 478 -2.24 -13.95 -29.68
C GLY A 478 -0.84 -14.43 -30.06
N PRO A 479 -0.33 -15.48 -29.41
CA PRO A 479 0.98 -16.08 -29.63
C PRO A 479 1.05 -16.80 -30.98
N HIS A 480 2.14 -17.54 -31.23
CA HIS A 480 2.29 -18.35 -32.43
C HIS A 480 1.12 -19.34 -32.58
N MET A 481 0.57 -19.47 -33.78
CA MET A 481 -0.67 -20.23 -34.00
C MET A 481 -0.53 -21.71 -33.62
N PHE A 482 0.61 -22.30 -33.92
CA PHE A 482 0.83 -23.72 -33.63
C PHE A 482 1.14 -23.99 -32.18
N ASP A 483 1.67 -23.02 -31.44
CA ASP A 483 1.77 -23.12 -29.97
C ASP A 483 0.38 -23.13 -29.30
N ILE A 484 -0.58 -22.36 -29.86
CA ILE A 484 -1.97 -22.42 -29.41
C ILE A 484 -2.55 -23.82 -29.66
N THR A 485 -2.36 -24.39 -30.85
CA THR A 485 -2.94 -25.70 -31.22
C THR A 485 -2.22 -26.87 -30.56
N GLU A 486 -1.01 -26.71 -30.06
CA GLU A 486 -0.31 -27.74 -29.29
C GLU A 486 -0.98 -28.00 -27.93
N ILE A 487 -1.48 -26.96 -27.26
CA ILE A 487 -2.10 -27.12 -25.95
C ILE A 487 -3.63 -27.24 -26.01
N MET A 488 -4.26 -26.66 -27.05
CA MET A 488 -5.72 -26.76 -27.25
C MET A 488 -6.07 -28.14 -27.83
N PRO A 489 -7.06 -28.84 -27.27
CA PRO A 489 -7.50 -30.13 -27.85
C PRO A 489 -7.80 -29.99 -29.35
N LYS A 490 -7.30 -30.93 -30.16
CA LYS A 490 -7.49 -30.92 -31.61
C LYS A 490 -8.95 -30.83 -32.03
N GLU A 491 -9.83 -31.53 -31.31
CA GLU A 491 -11.28 -31.51 -31.51
C GLU A 491 -11.88 -30.12 -31.34
N GLU A 492 -11.38 -29.38 -30.35
CA GLU A 492 -11.78 -27.98 -30.10
C GLU A 492 -11.32 -27.07 -31.24
N VAL A 493 -10.08 -27.22 -31.70
CA VAL A 493 -9.55 -26.44 -32.82
C VAL A 493 -10.42 -26.63 -34.07
N VAL A 494 -10.73 -27.90 -34.42
CA VAL A 494 -11.58 -28.27 -35.55
C VAL A 494 -13.00 -27.72 -35.37
N ALA A 495 -13.59 -27.86 -34.20
CA ALA A 495 -14.93 -27.34 -33.88
C ALA A 495 -15.02 -25.83 -34.11
N ARG A 496 -13.98 -25.08 -33.69
CA ARG A 496 -13.93 -23.62 -33.86
C ARG A 496 -13.81 -23.23 -35.36
N ILE A 497 -13.02 -23.95 -36.13
CA ILE A 497 -12.93 -23.70 -37.56
C ILE A 497 -14.28 -23.94 -38.24
N ARG A 498 -14.98 -25.04 -37.92
CA ARG A 498 -16.32 -25.33 -38.43
C ARG A 498 -17.32 -24.24 -38.06
N ARG A 499 -17.30 -23.82 -36.78
CA ARG A 499 -18.15 -22.71 -36.33
C ARG A 499 -17.90 -21.40 -37.08
N ALA A 500 -16.64 -21.08 -37.37
CA ALA A 500 -16.28 -19.91 -38.16
C ALA A 500 -16.81 -19.99 -39.59
N ILE A 501 -16.71 -21.16 -40.23
CA ILE A 501 -17.28 -21.41 -41.57
C ILE A 501 -18.77 -21.14 -41.57
N ASP A 502 -19.49 -21.63 -40.54
CA ASP A 502 -20.93 -21.52 -40.44
C ASP A 502 -21.43 -20.12 -40.05
N THR A 503 -20.61 -19.36 -39.33
CA THR A 503 -21.07 -18.12 -38.67
C THR A 503 -20.57 -16.84 -39.35
N ILE A 504 -19.38 -16.86 -39.92
CA ILE A 504 -18.83 -15.67 -40.59
C ILE A 504 -19.52 -15.52 -41.96
N PRO A 505 -20.25 -14.41 -42.20
CA PRO A 505 -20.94 -14.23 -43.48
C PRO A 505 -19.94 -14.12 -44.62
N ALA A 506 -20.28 -14.76 -45.74
CA ALA A 506 -19.51 -14.59 -46.98
C ALA A 506 -19.54 -13.09 -47.35
N PRO A 507 -18.39 -12.51 -47.75
CA PRO A 507 -18.36 -11.12 -48.18
C PRO A 507 -19.32 -10.91 -49.35
N GLU A 508 -20.15 -9.87 -49.27
CA GLU A 508 -20.95 -9.41 -50.42
C GLU A 508 -20.00 -9.05 -51.56
N LYS A 509 -20.31 -9.56 -52.77
CA LYS A 509 -19.50 -9.33 -53.95
C LYS A 509 -19.54 -7.91 -54.43
#